data_6b9142da5970e8fbc1f6069a7c4d69e9
#
_entry.id   6b9142da5970e8fbc1f6069a7c4d69e9
#
_cell.length_a   1.000
_cell.length_b   1.000
_cell.length_c   1.000
_cell.angle_alpha   90.00
_cell.angle_beta   90.00
_cell.angle_gamma   90.00
#
_symmetry.space_group_name_H-M   'P 1'
#
loop_
_entity.id
_entity.type
_entity.pdbx_description
1 polymer ?
#
loop_
_entity_poly.entity_id
_entity_poly.type
_entity_poly.pdbx_seq_one_letter_code
_entity_poly.pdbx_strand_id
1 'polypeptide(L)'
;ISYLNDNFDNVILVTNSNAALELGWVKDYENVKAVLSCTAIESIPYILTGQVNPSGRTVDTFAADASKSPAAQNFGDYQYVDENGELTKYNYVTYEEGIYVGYKYYETRYEDAVLNQGNAGDYDYTEEVVYPFGYGLSYTTFDWSNMQTTWSGDECTVTVDVENTGDMAGKDVVEIYAQSPYTEY
;
A
#
# COMPACT_ATOMS: atom_id res chain seq x y z
N ILE A 1 -13.72 -10.47 -16.22
CA ILE A 1 -13.24 -11.36 -15.12
C ILE A 1 -14.22 -12.49 -14.87
N SER A 2 -15.53 -12.25 -14.72
CA SER A 2 -16.53 -13.30 -14.46
C SER A 2 -16.42 -14.48 -15.42
N TYR A 3 -16.35 -14.24 -16.73
CA TYR A 3 -16.18 -15.30 -17.72
C TYR A 3 -14.90 -16.13 -17.48
N LEU A 4 -13.79 -15.52 -17.11
CA LEU A 4 -12.55 -16.23 -16.81
C LEU A 4 -12.68 -17.05 -15.53
N ASN A 5 -13.28 -16.48 -14.49
CA ASN A 5 -13.54 -17.19 -13.24
C ASN A 5 -14.43 -18.42 -13.44
N ASP A 6 -15.45 -18.31 -14.30
CA ASP A 6 -16.41 -19.39 -14.53
C ASP A 6 -15.88 -20.53 -15.42
N ASN A 7 -14.79 -20.29 -16.16
CA ASN A 7 -14.27 -21.23 -17.16
C ASN A 7 -12.84 -21.72 -16.88
N PHE A 8 -12.15 -21.17 -15.89
CA PHE A 8 -10.77 -21.53 -15.55
C PHE A 8 -10.58 -21.61 -14.04
N ASP A 9 -9.97 -22.69 -13.58
CA ASP A 9 -9.71 -22.96 -12.15
C ASP A 9 -8.57 -22.08 -11.56
N ASN A 10 -7.70 -21.56 -12.41
CA ASN A 10 -6.56 -20.74 -12.01
C ASN A 10 -6.43 -19.54 -12.93
N VAL A 11 -6.74 -18.39 -12.40
CA VAL A 11 -6.60 -17.10 -13.08
C VAL A 11 -5.52 -16.29 -12.37
N ILE A 12 -4.59 -15.73 -13.12
CA ILE A 12 -3.59 -14.80 -12.62
C ILE A 12 -3.87 -13.45 -13.25
N LEU A 13 -4.13 -12.47 -12.41
CA LEU A 13 -4.32 -11.09 -12.85
C LEU A 13 -2.96 -10.41 -12.96
N VAL A 14 -2.65 -9.85 -14.12
CA VAL A 14 -1.46 -9.02 -14.31
C VAL A 14 -1.89 -7.57 -14.51
N THR A 15 -1.41 -6.70 -13.66
CA THR A 15 -1.63 -5.25 -13.77
C THR A 15 -0.35 -4.55 -14.20
N ASN A 16 -0.43 -3.76 -15.27
CA ASN A 16 0.67 -2.92 -15.73
C ASN A 16 0.32 -1.44 -15.47
N SER A 17 0.46 -1.03 -14.23
CA SER A 17 0.15 0.33 -13.77
C SER A 17 1.25 0.83 -12.84
N ASN A 18 1.54 2.14 -12.93
CA ASN A 18 2.45 2.84 -12.01
C ASN A 18 1.71 3.35 -10.75
N ALA A 19 0.41 3.15 -10.66
CA ALA A 19 -0.40 3.57 -9.52
C ALA A 19 -1.09 2.36 -8.90
N ALA A 20 -1.39 2.46 -7.61
CA ALA A 20 -2.25 1.52 -6.93
C ALA A 20 -3.64 1.51 -7.61
N LEU A 21 -4.18 0.32 -7.77
CA LEU A 21 -5.51 0.10 -8.35
C LEU A 21 -6.49 -0.38 -7.28
N GLU A 22 -7.75 -0.08 -7.47
CA GLU A 22 -8.80 -0.68 -6.65
C GLU A 22 -8.93 -2.17 -6.99
N LEU A 23 -8.49 -3.02 -6.08
CA LEU A 23 -8.49 -4.47 -6.25
C LEU A 23 -9.40 -5.18 -5.24
N GLY A 24 -10.23 -4.46 -4.49
CA GLY A 24 -11.15 -5.01 -3.50
C GLY A 24 -12.12 -6.04 -4.09
N TRP A 25 -12.47 -5.91 -5.35
CA TRP A 25 -13.32 -6.84 -6.09
C TRP A 25 -12.68 -8.21 -6.37
N VAL A 26 -11.35 -8.34 -6.25
CA VAL A 26 -10.63 -9.61 -6.52
C VAL A 26 -11.10 -10.72 -5.58
N LYS A 27 -11.44 -10.38 -4.35
CA LYS A 27 -11.95 -11.32 -3.34
C LYS A 27 -13.25 -12.03 -3.74
N ASP A 28 -14.01 -11.44 -4.67
CA ASP A 28 -15.28 -11.99 -5.15
C ASP A 28 -15.10 -13.09 -6.20
N TYR A 29 -13.85 -13.34 -6.65
CA TYR A 29 -13.49 -14.28 -7.70
C TYR A 29 -12.54 -15.35 -7.18
N GLU A 30 -13.09 -16.47 -6.72
CA GLU A 30 -12.33 -17.55 -6.06
C GLU A 30 -11.24 -18.19 -6.94
N ASN A 31 -11.38 -18.11 -8.26
CA ASN A 31 -10.41 -18.63 -9.22
C ASN A 31 -9.31 -17.63 -9.59
N VAL A 32 -9.36 -16.39 -9.13
CA VAL A 32 -8.23 -15.46 -9.19
C VAL A 32 -7.26 -15.80 -8.05
N LYS A 33 -6.21 -16.57 -8.38
CA LYS A 33 -5.27 -17.12 -7.40
C LYS A 33 -4.11 -16.17 -7.06
N ALA A 34 -3.81 -15.22 -7.94
CA ALA A 34 -2.75 -14.27 -7.73
C ALA A 34 -2.98 -12.98 -8.52
N VAL A 35 -2.44 -11.89 -7.97
CA VAL A 35 -2.30 -10.62 -8.66
C VAL A 35 -0.81 -10.30 -8.78
N LEU A 36 -0.34 -10.06 -9.99
CA LEU A 36 1.01 -9.63 -10.29
C LEU A 36 1.00 -8.19 -10.79
N SER A 37 1.47 -7.27 -9.96
CA SER A 37 1.61 -5.86 -10.33
C SER A 37 3.03 -5.60 -10.83
N CYS A 38 3.17 -5.06 -12.03
CA CYS A 38 4.47 -4.81 -12.64
C CYS A 38 4.43 -3.64 -13.61
N THR A 39 5.56 -3.00 -13.79
CA THR A 39 5.79 -2.01 -14.86
C THR A 39 6.64 -2.56 -16.01
N ALA A 40 7.41 -3.64 -15.73
CA ALA A 40 8.27 -4.32 -16.69
C ALA A 40 7.70 -5.72 -16.98
N ILE A 41 6.99 -5.85 -18.07
CA ILE A 41 6.27 -7.08 -18.45
C ILE A 41 7.20 -8.23 -18.88
N GLU A 42 8.44 -7.94 -19.22
CA GLU A 42 9.42 -8.91 -19.67
C GLU A 42 9.79 -9.95 -18.60
N SER A 43 9.65 -9.58 -17.32
CA SER A 43 9.94 -10.45 -16.18
C SER A 43 8.81 -11.42 -15.84
N ILE A 44 7.59 -11.19 -16.32
CA ILE A 44 6.41 -11.99 -15.97
C ILE A 44 6.58 -13.48 -16.27
N PRO A 45 7.03 -13.90 -17.48
CA PRO A 45 7.18 -15.32 -17.78
C PRO A 45 8.15 -16.03 -16.81
N TYR A 46 9.23 -15.35 -16.41
CA TYR A 46 10.24 -15.92 -15.50
C TYR A 46 9.70 -16.08 -14.07
N ILE A 47 8.87 -15.15 -13.62
CA ILE A 47 8.17 -15.26 -12.33
C ILE A 47 7.17 -16.40 -12.38
N LEU A 48 6.27 -16.41 -13.38
CA LEU A 48 5.20 -17.41 -13.48
C LEU A 48 5.73 -18.85 -13.65
N THR A 49 6.92 -19.01 -14.20
CA THR A 49 7.58 -20.33 -14.35
C THR A 49 8.50 -20.69 -13.18
N GLY A 50 8.61 -19.84 -12.18
CA GLY A 50 9.48 -20.06 -11.02
C GLY A 50 10.99 -19.93 -11.30
N GLN A 51 11.38 -19.35 -12.44
CA GLN A 51 12.79 -19.11 -12.75
C GLN A 51 13.36 -17.91 -11.97
N VAL A 52 12.50 -16.98 -11.62
CA VAL A 52 12.81 -15.79 -10.81
C VAL A 52 11.85 -15.72 -9.64
N ASN A 53 12.37 -15.55 -8.45
CA ASN A 53 11.56 -15.31 -7.27
C ASN A 53 11.07 -13.86 -7.23
N PRO A 54 9.75 -13.60 -7.14
CA PRO A 54 9.26 -12.25 -6.89
C PRO A 54 9.74 -11.78 -5.50
N SER A 55 10.36 -10.61 -5.46
CA SER A 55 10.86 -10.02 -4.21
C SER A 55 10.42 -8.56 -4.08
N GLY A 56 9.52 -8.12 -4.94
CA GLY A 56 8.94 -6.78 -4.88
C GLY A 56 7.95 -6.67 -3.73
N ARG A 57 7.89 -5.46 -3.16
CA ARG A 57 6.88 -5.08 -2.18
C ARG A 57 6.09 -3.89 -2.71
N THR A 58 4.85 -3.78 -2.30
CA THR A 58 4.02 -2.61 -2.65
C THR A 58 4.64 -1.35 -2.07
N VAL A 59 4.72 -0.32 -2.90
CA VAL A 59 5.23 1.01 -2.51
C VAL A 59 4.10 2.01 -2.26
N ASP A 60 2.89 1.50 -2.23
CA ASP A 60 1.67 2.26 -1.94
C ASP A 60 0.65 1.34 -1.27
N THR A 61 -0.37 1.93 -0.63
CA THR A 61 -1.50 1.19 -0.09
C THR A 61 -2.54 0.98 -1.19
N PHE A 62 -2.93 -0.26 -1.40
CA PHE A 62 -4.03 -0.62 -2.30
C PHE A 62 -5.33 -0.60 -1.52
N ALA A 63 -6.05 0.51 -1.59
CA ALA A 63 -7.32 0.68 -0.91
C ALA A 63 -8.44 -0.11 -1.59
N ALA A 64 -9.44 -0.50 -0.81
CA ALA A 64 -10.67 -1.10 -1.33
C ALA A 64 -11.49 -0.09 -2.15
N ASP A 65 -11.48 1.17 -1.69
CA ASP A 65 -12.12 2.30 -2.35
C ASP A 65 -11.19 3.52 -2.27
N ALA A 66 -10.51 3.83 -3.36
CA ALA A 66 -9.56 4.94 -3.43
C ALA A 66 -10.24 6.31 -3.26
N SER A 67 -11.54 6.41 -3.52
CA SER A 67 -12.30 7.66 -3.37
C SER A 67 -12.42 8.12 -1.92
N LYS A 68 -12.23 7.20 -0.96
CA LYS A 68 -12.27 7.50 0.49
C LYS A 68 -10.95 8.08 1.01
N SER A 69 -9.88 8.04 0.24
CA SER A 69 -8.59 8.60 0.67
C SER A 69 -8.69 10.12 0.87
N PRO A 70 -7.93 10.69 1.83
CA PRO A 70 -7.96 12.14 2.04
C PRO A 70 -7.63 12.95 0.79
N ALA A 71 -6.67 12.50 0.00
CA ALA A 71 -6.31 13.16 -1.26
C ALA A 71 -7.47 13.16 -2.26
N ALA A 72 -8.22 12.05 -2.36
CA ALA A 72 -9.40 11.99 -3.23
C ALA A 72 -10.55 12.86 -2.71
N GLN A 73 -10.75 12.90 -1.40
CA GLN A 73 -11.78 13.74 -0.77
C GLN A 73 -11.49 15.23 -0.92
N ASN A 74 -10.22 15.61 -0.90
CA ASN A 74 -9.77 17.00 -1.10
C ASN A 74 -9.66 17.38 -2.58
N PHE A 75 -9.75 16.42 -3.49
CA PHE A 75 -9.69 16.68 -4.93
C PHE A 75 -11.00 17.32 -5.40
N GLY A 76 -10.91 18.57 -5.84
CA GLY A 76 -12.07 19.35 -6.28
C GLY A 76 -11.76 20.19 -7.51
N ASP A 77 -12.80 20.72 -8.12
CA ASP A 77 -12.70 21.65 -9.24
C ASP A 77 -12.59 23.10 -8.72
N TYR A 78 -11.41 23.43 -8.19
CA TYR A 78 -11.13 24.75 -7.65
C TYR A 78 -10.57 25.67 -8.75
N GLN A 79 -11.27 26.78 -8.99
CA GLN A 79 -10.83 27.79 -9.96
C GLN A 79 -10.54 29.12 -9.28
N TYR A 80 -9.52 29.81 -9.77
CA TYR A 80 -9.28 31.19 -9.35
C TYR A 80 -10.36 32.10 -9.90
N VAL A 81 -10.73 33.09 -9.11
CA VAL A 81 -11.57 34.19 -9.55
C VAL A 81 -10.70 35.42 -9.85
N ASP A 82 -11.12 36.22 -10.79
CA ASP A 82 -10.47 37.49 -11.11
C ASP A 82 -10.90 38.61 -10.14
N GLU A 83 -10.43 39.83 -10.38
CA GLU A 83 -10.75 41.01 -9.57
C GLU A 83 -12.24 41.42 -9.61
N ASN A 84 -12.99 40.92 -10.59
CA ASN A 84 -14.42 41.15 -10.73
C ASN A 84 -15.27 40.04 -10.11
N GLY A 85 -14.61 38.96 -9.58
CA GLY A 85 -15.29 37.79 -9.04
C GLY A 85 -15.68 36.75 -10.08
N GLU A 86 -15.21 36.88 -11.32
CA GLU A 86 -15.49 35.95 -12.41
C GLU A 86 -14.47 34.78 -12.40
N LEU A 87 -14.95 33.55 -12.68
CA LEU A 87 -14.08 32.37 -12.76
C LEU A 87 -13.07 32.50 -13.91
N THR A 88 -11.80 32.29 -13.58
CA THR A 88 -10.72 32.22 -14.58
C THR A 88 -10.59 30.81 -15.16
N LYS A 89 -9.74 30.63 -16.16
CA LYS A 89 -9.39 29.31 -16.72
C LYS A 89 -8.31 28.57 -15.89
N TYR A 90 -7.83 29.15 -14.81
CA TYR A 90 -6.75 28.61 -14.00
C TYR A 90 -7.33 27.89 -12.79
N ASN A 91 -6.90 26.64 -12.58
CA ASN A 91 -7.29 25.83 -11.45
C ASN A 91 -6.18 25.78 -10.41
N TYR A 92 -6.53 25.41 -9.17
CA TYR A 92 -5.59 25.13 -8.11
C TYR A 92 -6.01 23.87 -7.37
N VAL A 93 -5.08 23.30 -6.61
CA VAL A 93 -5.31 22.13 -5.76
C VAL A 93 -4.91 22.50 -4.34
N THR A 94 -5.71 22.10 -3.38
CA THR A 94 -5.43 22.22 -1.95
C THR A 94 -4.95 20.87 -1.42
N TYR A 95 -3.84 20.85 -0.70
CA TYR A 95 -3.28 19.65 -0.06
C TYR A 95 -3.63 19.66 1.44
N GLU A 96 -4.92 19.64 1.76
CA GLU A 96 -5.41 19.70 3.14
C GLU A 96 -5.06 18.45 3.95
N GLU A 97 -4.84 17.33 3.28
CA GLU A 97 -4.40 16.07 3.87
C GLU A 97 -2.98 16.14 4.48
N GLY A 98 -2.18 17.11 4.07
CA GLY A 98 -0.82 17.30 4.57
C GLY A 98 0.06 16.06 4.33
N ILE A 99 0.57 15.45 5.40
CA ILE A 99 1.40 14.24 5.33
C ILE A 99 0.59 12.95 5.28
N TYR A 100 -0.73 12.99 5.48
CA TYR A 100 -1.59 11.82 5.59
C TYR A 100 -2.03 11.31 4.21
N VAL A 101 -1.07 10.81 3.46
CA VAL A 101 -1.26 10.17 2.15
C VAL A 101 -0.73 8.73 2.18
N GLY A 102 -1.38 7.83 1.43
CA GLY A 102 -1.01 6.42 1.37
C GLY A 102 -0.99 5.77 2.75
N TYR A 103 0.05 4.98 3.04
CA TYR A 103 0.17 4.25 4.31
C TYR A 103 0.14 5.18 5.54
N LYS A 104 0.63 6.41 5.44
CA LYS A 104 0.60 7.36 6.57
C LYS A 104 -0.81 7.68 7.02
N TYR A 105 -1.78 7.66 6.11
CA TYR A 105 -3.19 7.79 6.48
C TYR A 105 -3.73 6.49 7.05
N TYR A 106 -3.66 5.40 6.28
CA TYR A 106 -4.33 4.14 6.62
C TYR A 106 -3.79 3.51 7.90
N GLU A 107 -2.46 3.50 8.09
CA GLU A 107 -1.82 2.95 9.28
C GLU A 107 -2.06 3.83 10.51
N THR A 108 -2.03 5.16 10.37
CA THR A 108 -2.34 6.07 11.48
C THR A 108 -3.79 5.91 11.93
N ARG A 109 -4.74 5.81 10.98
CA ARG A 109 -6.15 5.56 11.32
C ARG A 109 -6.34 4.22 12.02
N TYR A 110 -5.64 3.19 11.58
CA TYR A 110 -5.68 1.89 12.23
C TYR A 110 -5.16 1.96 13.68
N GLU A 111 -4.03 2.61 13.88
CA GLU A 111 -3.47 2.81 15.20
C GLU A 111 -4.43 3.60 16.11
N ASP A 112 -4.97 4.71 15.61
CA ASP A 112 -5.94 5.51 16.35
C ASP A 112 -7.17 4.70 16.77
N ALA A 113 -7.67 3.82 15.90
CA ALA A 113 -8.78 2.93 16.21
C ALA A 113 -8.40 1.91 17.30
N VAL A 114 -7.21 1.29 17.19
CA VAL A 114 -6.72 0.29 18.17
C VAL A 114 -6.48 0.91 19.54
N LEU A 115 -5.88 2.11 19.57
CA LEU A 115 -5.57 2.82 20.81
C LEU A 115 -6.73 3.67 21.34
N ASN A 116 -7.85 3.72 20.61
CA ASN A 116 -9.03 4.53 20.94
C ASN A 116 -8.64 6.01 21.17
N GLN A 117 -7.90 6.56 20.23
CA GLN A 117 -7.45 7.96 20.23
C GLN A 117 -7.86 8.67 18.93
N GLY A 118 -7.68 9.99 18.87
CA GLY A 118 -8.06 10.77 17.71
C GLY A 118 -9.56 10.71 17.41
N ASN A 119 -9.89 10.70 16.13
CA ASN A 119 -11.25 10.66 15.61
C ASN A 119 -11.47 9.47 14.65
N ALA A 120 -10.79 8.36 14.88
CA ALA A 120 -10.86 7.18 14.01
C ALA A 120 -12.28 6.60 13.92
N GLY A 121 -13.08 6.75 14.99
CA GLY A 121 -14.43 6.21 15.04
C GLY A 121 -14.44 4.69 14.96
N ASP A 122 -15.26 4.14 14.07
CA ASP A 122 -15.42 2.73 13.78
C ASP A 122 -14.59 2.27 12.56
N TYR A 123 -13.42 2.89 12.34
CA TYR A 123 -12.53 2.54 11.24
C TYR A 123 -12.12 1.07 11.26
N ASP A 124 -12.43 0.35 10.18
CA ASP A 124 -12.05 -1.05 9.98
C ASP A 124 -10.98 -1.14 8.89
N TYR A 125 -9.75 -1.40 9.33
CA TYR A 125 -8.59 -1.52 8.44
C TYR A 125 -8.79 -2.59 7.36
N THR A 126 -9.42 -3.72 7.70
CA THR A 126 -9.59 -4.86 6.78
C THR A 126 -10.62 -4.60 5.69
N GLU A 127 -11.54 -3.68 5.92
CA GLU A 127 -12.50 -3.23 4.91
C GLU A 127 -11.94 -2.09 4.03
N GLU A 128 -10.94 -1.36 4.52
CA GLU A 128 -10.38 -0.20 3.82
C GLU A 128 -9.12 -0.53 3.01
N VAL A 129 -8.34 -1.53 3.44
CA VAL A 129 -7.04 -1.87 2.83
C VAL A 129 -7.04 -3.29 2.27
N VAL A 130 -6.80 -3.41 0.98
CA VAL A 130 -6.69 -4.71 0.28
C VAL A 130 -5.27 -5.25 0.38
N TYR A 131 -4.28 -4.42 0.04
CA TYR A 131 -2.86 -4.73 0.21
C TYR A 131 -2.17 -3.54 0.86
N PRO A 132 -1.56 -3.73 2.04
CA PRO A 132 -0.85 -2.65 2.72
C PRO A 132 0.42 -2.25 1.98
N PHE A 133 0.98 -1.10 2.34
CA PHE A 133 2.35 -0.75 2.00
C PHE A 133 3.31 -1.84 2.48
N GLY A 134 4.34 -2.15 1.70
CA GLY A 134 5.31 -3.20 2.04
C GLY A 134 4.83 -4.64 1.79
N TYR A 135 3.59 -4.84 1.35
CA TYR A 135 3.06 -6.16 1.06
C TYR A 135 3.70 -6.80 -0.16
N GLY A 136 3.92 -8.10 -0.10
CA GLY A 136 4.35 -8.89 -1.24
C GLY A 136 4.57 -10.35 -0.89
N LEU A 137 4.42 -11.21 -1.88
CA LEU A 137 4.64 -12.65 -1.75
C LEU A 137 5.99 -13.04 -2.33
N SER A 138 6.52 -14.15 -1.87
CA SER A 138 7.79 -14.72 -2.31
C SER A 138 7.65 -16.22 -2.47
N TYR A 139 8.49 -16.85 -3.29
CA TYR A 139 8.64 -18.31 -3.40
C TYR A 139 9.60 -18.90 -2.36
N THR A 140 10.14 -18.06 -1.48
CA THR A 140 10.93 -18.46 -0.32
C THR A 140 10.37 -17.81 0.94
N THR A 141 10.86 -18.22 2.08
CA THR A 141 10.49 -17.71 3.40
C THR A 141 11.69 -17.08 4.09
N PHE A 142 11.43 -16.13 4.97
CA PHE A 142 12.44 -15.45 5.76
C PHE A 142 12.04 -15.46 7.23
N ASP A 143 13.01 -15.78 8.09
CA ASP A 143 12.88 -15.64 9.53
C ASP A 143 13.60 -14.37 9.98
N TRP A 144 12.96 -13.63 10.88
CA TRP A 144 13.50 -12.42 11.46
C TRP A 144 13.74 -12.64 12.94
N SER A 145 14.95 -12.35 13.39
CA SER A 145 15.34 -12.58 14.78
C SER A 145 16.31 -11.51 15.28
N ASN A 146 16.58 -11.54 16.60
CA ASN A 146 17.59 -10.71 17.28
C ASN A 146 17.43 -9.20 17.00
N MET A 147 16.19 -8.72 16.85
CA MET A 147 15.96 -7.29 16.69
C MET A 147 16.40 -6.53 17.94
N GLN A 148 17.23 -5.52 17.75
CA GLN A 148 17.72 -4.64 18.80
C GLN A 148 17.62 -3.18 18.36
N THR A 149 17.29 -2.33 19.30
CA THR A 149 17.24 -0.88 19.09
C THR A 149 18.08 -0.20 20.15
N THR A 150 19.01 0.64 19.72
CA THR A 150 19.88 1.41 20.62
C THR A 150 19.86 2.89 20.26
N TRP A 151 19.88 3.73 21.26
CA TRP A 151 19.89 5.17 21.12
C TRP A 151 21.21 5.77 21.61
N SER A 152 21.77 6.71 20.85
CA SER A 152 22.94 7.50 21.23
C SER A 152 22.67 8.95 20.86
N GLY A 153 22.27 9.76 21.82
CA GLY A 153 21.75 11.10 21.55
C GLY A 153 20.51 11.04 20.67
N ASP A 154 20.52 11.69 19.53
CA ASP A 154 19.42 11.74 18.57
C ASP A 154 19.51 10.63 17.48
N GLU A 155 20.50 9.76 17.59
CA GLU A 155 20.71 8.67 16.64
C GLU A 155 20.10 7.37 17.17
N CYS A 156 19.27 6.74 16.35
CA CYS A 156 18.66 5.43 16.59
C CYS A 156 19.29 4.39 15.66
N THR A 157 19.93 3.36 16.25
CA THR A 157 20.43 2.23 15.50
C THR A 157 19.52 1.04 15.71
N VAL A 158 19.01 0.49 14.62
CA VAL A 158 18.20 -0.75 14.61
C VAL A 158 19.03 -1.83 13.92
N THR A 159 19.11 -2.99 14.56
CA THR A 159 19.71 -4.19 13.98
C THR A 159 18.72 -5.34 14.02
N VAL A 160 18.75 -6.17 12.97
CA VAL A 160 17.91 -7.37 12.88
C VAL A 160 18.66 -8.41 12.03
N ASP A 161 18.56 -9.68 12.44
CA ASP A 161 19.02 -10.80 11.64
C ASP A 161 17.87 -11.25 10.72
N VAL A 162 18.16 -11.39 9.42
CA VAL A 162 17.21 -11.89 8.42
C VAL A 162 17.82 -13.11 7.76
N GLU A 163 17.19 -14.26 7.94
CA GLU A 163 17.61 -15.55 7.38
C GLU A 163 16.62 -16.01 6.31
N ASN A 164 17.14 -16.37 5.14
CA ASN A 164 16.32 -17.06 4.15
C ASN A 164 16.22 -18.54 4.53
N THR A 165 15.04 -18.97 4.93
CA THR A 165 14.74 -20.32 5.43
C THR A 165 14.13 -21.25 4.38
N GLY A 166 13.91 -20.75 3.16
CA GLY A 166 13.41 -21.55 2.05
C GLY A 166 14.52 -21.96 1.05
N ASP A 167 14.10 -22.67 0.01
CA ASP A 167 15.04 -23.30 -0.95
C ASP A 167 15.40 -22.39 -2.14
N MET A 168 14.80 -21.21 -2.24
CA MET A 168 15.01 -20.32 -3.38
C MET A 168 15.66 -18.99 -2.94
N ALA A 169 16.62 -18.51 -3.71
CA ALA A 169 17.19 -17.18 -3.48
C ALA A 169 16.13 -16.10 -3.61
N GLY A 170 16.16 -15.13 -2.71
CA GLY A 170 15.20 -14.03 -2.69
C GLY A 170 15.73 -12.83 -1.94
N LYS A 171 14.93 -11.76 -1.93
CA LYS A 171 15.19 -10.55 -1.15
C LYS A 171 13.99 -10.29 -0.26
N ASP A 172 14.24 -9.79 0.93
CA ASP A 172 13.22 -9.23 1.80
C ASP A 172 13.47 -7.75 2.06
N VAL A 173 12.48 -7.04 2.57
CA VAL A 173 12.54 -5.60 2.83
C VAL A 173 12.30 -5.38 4.31
N VAL A 174 13.27 -4.75 4.97
CA VAL A 174 13.13 -4.31 6.36
C VAL A 174 12.58 -2.88 6.35
N GLU A 175 11.39 -2.70 6.91
CA GLU A 175 10.75 -1.41 7.05
C GLU A 175 10.87 -0.95 8.51
N ILE A 176 11.44 0.24 8.71
CA ILE A 176 11.62 0.83 10.03
C ILE A 176 10.72 2.05 10.13
N TYR A 177 9.77 2.00 11.05
CA TYR A 177 8.84 3.07 11.29
C TYR A 177 9.21 3.83 12.56
N ALA A 178 9.17 5.16 12.48
CA ALA A 178 9.27 6.04 13.63
C ALA A 178 7.89 6.67 13.87
N GLN A 179 7.38 6.46 15.07
CA GLN A 179 6.12 7.03 15.49
C GLN A 179 6.37 8.27 16.35
N SER A 180 5.78 9.39 15.96
CA SER A 180 5.72 10.58 16.81
C SER A 180 4.72 10.39 17.94
N PRO A 181 4.92 11.01 19.12
CA PRO A 181 3.89 11.03 20.14
C PRO A 181 2.60 11.63 19.58
N TYR A 182 1.46 11.04 19.99
CA TYR A 182 0.15 11.58 19.62
C TYR A 182 0.00 13.03 20.07
N THR A 183 -0.53 13.86 19.20
CA THR A 183 -0.89 15.25 19.48
C THR A 183 -2.33 15.50 19.00
N GLU A 184 -3.00 16.48 19.60
CA GLU A 184 -4.36 16.86 19.20
C GLU A 184 -4.41 17.74 17.93
N TYR A 185 -3.27 17.93 17.25
CA TYR A 185 -3.13 18.79 16.08
C TYR A 185 -2.57 18.00 14.89
#